data_82c8af940481acdf7e42b251952ab10f
#
_entry.id   82c8af940481acdf7e42b251952ab10f
#
_cell.length_a   1.000
_cell.length_b   1.000
_cell.length_c   1.000
_cell.angle_alpha   90.00
_cell.angle_beta   90.00
_cell.angle_gamma   90.00
#
_symmetry.space_group_name_H-M   'P 1'
#
loop_
_entity.id
_entity.type
_entity.pdbx_description
1 polymer ?
#
loop_
_entity_poly.entity_id
_entity_poly.type
_entity_poly.pdbx_seq_one_letter_code
_entity_poly.pdbx_strand_id
1 'polypeptide(L)'
;MDREGLKKVQSERLIETVERVYFNVPYYRHKMQEKGLGPESIRSIDDLGRLPFTTKQDLRDNYPFGLFAVPMSEIVRIHASSGTTGKSTVVGYTRNDISTWSEVMARTLTAAGANRNDFIQIAYGYGLFTGGLGLHYGGEKIGASVIPISGGNTIRQIELMRDFGSTVLACTPSYALYLAEA
;
A
#
# COMPACT_ATOMS: atom_id res chain seq x y z
N MET A 1 10.57 21.23 2.92
CA MET A 1 9.25 21.83 3.16
C MET A 1 9.17 22.16 4.65
N ASP A 2 8.80 23.35 4.99
CA ASP A 2 8.58 23.75 6.38
C ASP A 2 7.24 23.21 6.91
N ARG A 3 6.96 23.45 8.19
CA ARG A 3 5.77 22.91 8.84
C ARG A 3 4.47 23.51 8.30
N GLU A 4 4.48 24.78 7.92
CA GLU A 4 3.30 25.45 7.36
C GLU A 4 2.99 24.95 5.95
N GLY A 5 4.00 24.81 5.12
CA GLY A 5 3.85 24.18 3.80
C GLY A 5 3.34 22.76 3.88
N LEU A 6 3.82 21.96 4.84
CA LEU A 6 3.31 20.61 5.06
C LEU A 6 1.83 20.63 5.49
N LYS A 7 1.47 21.50 6.43
CA LYS A 7 0.08 21.66 6.89
C LYS A 7 -0.86 22.07 5.76
N LYS A 8 -0.42 22.95 4.89
CA LYS A 8 -1.18 23.35 3.71
C LYS A 8 -1.48 22.16 2.78
N VAL A 9 -0.43 21.41 2.39
CA VAL A 9 -0.58 20.23 1.53
C VAL A 9 -1.45 19.16 2.16
N GLN A 10 -1.32 18.93 3.47
CA GLN A 10 -2.17 17.99 4.21
C GLN A 10 -3.63 18.43 4.21
N SER A 11 -3.90 19.72 4.38
CA SER A 11 -5.27 20.27 4.37
C SER A 11 -5.92 20.12 3.00
N GLU A 12 -5.22 20.51 1.93
CA GLU A 12 -5.69 20.37 0.55
C GLU A 12 -6.06 18.90 0.24
N ARG A 13 -5.17 17.96 0.55
CA ARG A 13 -5.39 16.52 0.31
C ARG A 13 -6.52 15.95 1.17
N LEU A 14 -6.68 16.41 2.41
CA LEU A 14 -7.77 16.00 3.27
C LEU A 14 -9.13 16.43 2.70
N ILE A 15 -9.26 17.69 2.29
CA ILE A 15 -10.48 18.23 1.69
C ILE A 15 -10.86 17.42 0.45
N GLU A 16 -9.93 17.25 -0.49
CA GLU A 16 -10.15 16.46 -1.71
C GLU A 16 -10.57 15.01 -1.40
N THR A 17 -9.97 14.39 -0.39
CA THR A 17 -10.30 13.02 0.02
C THR A 17 -11.70 12.95 0.61
N VAL A 18 -12.05 13.89 1.49
CA VAL A 18 -13.38 13.96 2.13
C VAL A 18 -14.47 14.18 1.09
N GLU A 19 -14.30 15.12 0.17
CA GLU A 19 -15.24 15.34 -0.93
C GLU A 19 -15.42 14.05 -1.76
N ARG A 20 -14.32 13.42 -2.16
CA ARG A 20 -14.35 12.20 -2.96
C ARG A 20 -15.11 11.08 -2.28
N VAL A 21 -14.81 10.78 -1.01
CA VAL A 21 -15.47 9.68 -0.31
C VAL A 21 -16.92 10.04 0.04
N TYR A 22 -17.24 11.28 0.33
CA TYR A 22 -18.60 11.71 0.63
C TYR A 22 -19.53 11.55 -0.58
N PHE A 23 -19.08 11.96 -1.77
CA PHE A 23 -19.91 11.88 -2.96
C PHE A 23 -19.96 10.49 -3.58
N ASN A 24 -18.90 9.71 -3.49
CA ASN A 24 -18.79 8.43 -4.19
C ASN A 24 -19.00 7.19 -3.32
N VAL A 25 -18.90 7.31 -1.98
CA VAL A 25 -19.02 6.17 -1.07
C VAL A 25 -20.18 6.36 -0.11
N PRO A 26 -21.32 5.67 -0.31
CA PRO A 26 -22.52 5.82 0.54
C PRO A 26 -22.23 5.61 2.03
N TYR A 27 -21.36 4.67 2.38
CA TYR A 27 -20.95 4.41 3.75
C TYR A 27 -20.37 5.66 4.43
N TYR A 28 -19.38 6.32 3.82
CA TYR A 28 -18.75 7.51 4.41
C TYR A 28 -19.71 8.69 4.47
N ARG A 29 -20.54 8.87 3.45
CA ARG A 29 -21.60 9.89 3.46
C ARG A 29 -22.52 9.72 4.66
N HIS A 30 -23.01 8.50 4.88
CA HIS A 30 -23.91 8.20 5.99
C HIS A 30 -23.25 8.46 7.35
N LYS A 31 -22.03 7.94 7.54
CA LYS A 31 -21.24 8.15 8.77
C LYS A 31 -20.96 9.61 9.09
N MET A 32 -20.72 10.42 8.07
CA MET A 32 -20.52 11.86 8.25
C MET A 32 -21.84 12.57 8.58
N GLN A 33 -22.94 12.22 7.91
CA GLN A 33 -24.27 12.76 8.18
C GLN A 33 -24.75 12.42 9.59
N GLU A 34 -24.48 11.23 10.13
CA GLU A 34 -24.77 10.86 11.53
C GLU A 34 -24.09 11.80 12.54
N LYS A 35 -22.97 12.42 12.16
CA LYS A 35 -22.26 13.43 12.97
C LYS A 35 -22.62 14.86 12.60
N GLY A 36 -23.60 15.09 11.74
CA GLY A 36 -23.97 16.40 11.25
C GLY A 36 -22.88 17.08 10.40
N LEU A 37 -22.04 16.28 9.71
CA LEU A 37 -20.95 16.78 8.89
C LEU A 37 -21.29 16.64 7.39
N GLY A 38 -21.04 17.70 6.65
CA GLY A 38 -20.90 17.67 5.18
C GLY A 38 -19.44 17.89 4.78
N PRO A 39 -19.11 17.81 3.48
CA PRO A 39 -17.75 18.06 2.99
C PRO A 39 -17.22 19.44 3.41
N GLU A 40 -18.08 20.45 3.36
CA GLU A 40 -17.79 21.85 3.73
C GLU A 40 -17.43 22.03 5.22
N SER A 41 -17.71 21.02 6.05
CA SER A 41 -17.39 21.02 7.47
C SER A 41 -15.89 20.79 7.74
N ILE A 42 -15.15 20.31 6.74
CA ILE A 42 -13.73 20.01 6.81
C ILE A 42 -12.96 21.00 5.95
N ARG A 43 -12.24 21.92 6.60
CA ARG A 43 -11.56 23.04 5.94
C ARG A 43 -10.04 22.99 6.04
N SER A 44 -9.53 22.19 6.95
CA SER A 44 -8.09 22.01 7.16
C SER A 44 -7.79 20.69 7.87
N ILE A 45 -6.50 20.38 7.97
CA ILE A 45 -6.03 19.22 8.74
C ILE A 45 -6.42 19.26 10.22
N ASP A 46 -6.69 20.46 10.75
CA ASP A 46 -7.13 20.64 12.15
C ASP A 46 -8.53 20.06 12.40
N ASP A 47 -9.34 19.91 11.34
CA ASP A 47 -10.67 19.29 11.41
C ASP A 47 -10.64 17.76 11.36
N LEU A 48 -9.50 17.13 11.15
CA LEU A 48 -9.36 15.67 11.01
C LEU A 48 -10.03 14.89 12.15
N GLY A 49 -9.90 15.39 13.39
CA GLY A 49 -10.48 14.75 14.59
C GLY A 49 -12.02 14.72 14.64
N ARG A 50 -12.70 15.48 13.77
CA ARG A 50 -14.17 15.49 13.67
C ARG A 50 -14.70 14.32 12.85
N LEU A 51 -13.89 13.78 11.94
CA LEU A 51 -14.31 12.70 11.06
C LEU A 51 -14.59 11.40 11.83
N PRO A 52 -15.53 10.56 11.34
CA PRO A 52 -15.76 9.25 11.91
C PRO A 52 -14.57 8.32 11.67
N PHE A 53 -14.29 7.43 12.62
CA PHE A 53 -13.33 6.35 12.42
C PHE A 53 -13.90 5.27 11.50
N THR A 54 -13.00 4.61 10.77
CA THR A 54 -13.27 3.37 10.04
C THR A 54 -12.62 2.21 10.77
N THR A 55 -13.38 1.15 10.99
CA THR A 55 -12.92 -0.07 11.67
C THR A 55 -12.75 -1.21 10.66
N LYS A 56 -12.10 -2.30 11.08
CA LYS A 56 -12.00 -3.51 10.26
C LYS A 56 -13.38 -4.13 9.95
N GLN A 57 -14.34 -3.96 10.86
CA GLN A 57 -15.70 -4.45 10.64
C GLN A 57 -16.39 -3.67 9.51
N ASP A 58 -16.22 -2.37 9.46
CA ASP A 58 -16.77 -1.54 8.38
C ASP A 58 -16.24 -1.96 7.00
N LEU A 59 -14.95 -2.35 6.92
CA LEU A 59 -14.38 -2.91 5.68
C LEU A 59 -15.04 -4.24 5.27
N ARG A 60 -15.41 -5.07 6.23
CA ARG A 60 -16.08 -6.36 5.99
C ARG A 60 -17.54 -6.20 5.60
N ASP A 61 -18.25 -5.26 6.25
CA ASP A 61 -19.66 -4.99 6.01
C ASP A 61 -19.89 -4.39 4.61
N ASN A 62 -18.89 -3.70 4.08
CA ASN A 62 -18.88 -3.14 2.74
C ASN A 62 -18.15 -4.02 1.71
N TYR A 63 -17.90 -5.31 2.03
CA TYR A 63 -17.29 -6.26 1.10
C TYR A 63 -18.18 -6.50 -0.13
N PRO A 64 -17.65 -6.64 -1.35
CA PRO A 64 -16.22 -6.52 -1.66
C PRO A 64 -15.79 -5.09 -2.07
N PHE A 65 -16.67 -4.26 -2.64
CA PHE A 65 -16.28 -3.01 -3.32
C PHE A 65 -17.02 -1.77 -2.79
N GLY A 66 -17.79 -1.91 -1.73
CA GLY A 66 -18.65 -0.84 -1.19
C GLY A 66 -17.90 0.40 -0.69
N LEU A 67 -16.57 0.31 -0.48
CA LEU A 67 -15.73 1.45 -0.09
C LEU A 67 -14.89 2.01 -1.25
N PHE A 68 -15.08 1.55 -2.47
CA PHE A 68 -14.36 2.12 -3.62
C PHE A 68 -14.93 3.49 -3.97
N ALA A 69 -14.04 4.47 -4.08
CA ALA A 69 -14.39 5.87 -4.34
C ALA A 69 -14.25 6.26 -5.83
N VAL A 70 -14.06 5.27 -6.69
CA VAL A 70 -13.98 5.40 -8.15
C VAL A 70 -14.73 4.24 -8.80
N PRO A 71 -15.20 4.38 -10.06
CA PRO A 71 -15.82 3.28 -10.78
C PRO A 71 -14.83 2.13 -11.04
N MET A 72 -15.35 0.90 -11.16
CA MET A 72 -14.53 -0.31 -11.40
C MET A 72 -13.67 -0.23 -12.67
N SER A 73 -14.06 0.56 -13.66
CA SER A 73 -13.28 0.79 -14.89
C SER A 73 -11.96 1.50 -14.64
N GLU A 74 -11.79 2.18 -13.51
CA GLU A 74 -10.54 2.83 -13.12
C GLU A 74 -9.65 1.95 -12.24
N ILE A 75 -10.19 0.83 -11.71
CA ILE A 75 -9.44 -0.12 -10.89
C ILE A 75 -8.60 -1.02 -11.79
N VAL A 76 -7.29 -0.94 -11.65
CA VAL A 76 -6.33 -1.75 -12.42
C VAL A 76 -5.74 -2.90 -11.63
N ARG A 77 -5.94 -2.92 -10.29
CA ARG A 77 -5.47 -3.98 -9.41
C ARG A 77 -6.33 -4.10 -8.17
N ILE A 78 -6.54 -5.33 -7.72
CA ILE A 78 -7.24 -5.65 -6.48
C ILE A 78 -6.32 -6.47 -5.60
N HIS A 79 -6.23 -6.09 -4.33
CA HIS A 79 -5.59 -6.87 -3.27
C HIS A 79 -6.60 -7.21 -2.18
N ALA A 80 -6.31 -8.29 -1.44
CA ALA A 80 -7.13 -8.70 -0.32
C ALA A 80 -6.28 -9.29 0.80
N SER A 81 -6.75 -9.15 2.04
CA SER A 81 -6.19 -9.85 3.18
C SER A 81 -6.51 -11.34 3.13
N SER A 82 -5.75 -12.17 3.88
CA SER A 82 -5.95 -13.62 3.93
C SER A 82 -7.33 -14.09 4.43
N GLY A 83 -8.08 -13.23 5.11
CA GLY A 83 -9.43 -13.55 5.57
C GLY A 83 -9.51 -14.63 6.66
N THR A 84 -8.43 -14.94 7.37
CA THR A 84 -8.33 -16.00 8.39
C THR A 84 -9.38 -15.91 9.51
N THR A 85 -9.97 -14.74 9.73
CA THR A 85 -10.98 -14.47 10.76
C THR A 85 -12.35 -14.10 10.17
N GLY A 86 -12.64 -14.49 8.94
CA GLY A 86 -13.90 -14.18 8.23
C GLY A 86 -13.68 -13.62 6.83
N LYS A 87 -14.57 -12.74 6.35
CA LYS A 87 -14.41 -12.11 5.03
C LYS A 87 -13.11 -11.32 4.95
N SER A 88 -12.42 -11.45 3.83
CA SER A 88 -11.23 -10.65 3.51
C SER A 88 -11.56 -9.16 3.46
N THR A 89 -10.60 -8.32 3.79
CA THR A 89 -10.67 -6.90 3.43
C THR A 89 -10.11 -6.73 2.02
N VAL A 90 -10.83 -6.00 1.18
CA VAL A 90 -10.50 -5.81 -0.24
C VAL A 90 -10.12 -4.36 -0.47
N VAL A 91 -9.07 -4.14 -1.22
CA VAL A 91 -8.62 -2.80 -1.65
C VAL A 91 -8.42 -2.78 -3.16
N GLY A 92 -8.94 -1.75 -3.82
CA GLY A 92 -8.73 -1.50 -5.25
C GLY A 92 -7.73 -0.37 -5.45
N TYR A 93 -6.90 -0.50 -6.46
CA TYR A 93 -5.90 0.49 -6.83
C TYR A 93 -6.14 0.99 -8.25
N THR A 94 -6.15 2.31 -8.41
CA THR A 94 -6.07 2.96 -9.71
C THR A 94 -4.63 2.95 -10.23
N ARG A 95 -4.43 3.37 -11.50
CA ARG A 95 -3.07 3.58 -12.04
C ARG A 95 -2.27 4.59 -11.24
N ASN A 96 -2.93 5.64 -10.74
CA ASN A 96 -2.29 6.66 -9.92
C ASN A 96 -1.84 6.11 -8.55
N ASP A 97 -2.67 5.26 -7.93
CA ASP A 97 -2.33 4.60 -6.67
C ASP A 97 -1.11 3.69 -6.83
N ILE A 98 -1.06 2.90 -7.93
CA ILE A 98 0.10 2.06 -8.24
C ILE A 98 1.36 2.89 -8.46
N SER A 99 1.26 4.01 -9.17
CA SER A 99 2.39 4.93 -9.39
C SER A 99 2.89 5.53 -8.07
N THR A 100 1.98 5.99 -7.22
CA THR A 100 2.29 6.52 -5.89
C THR A 100 2.94 5.45 -5.02
N TRP A 101 2.39 4.23 -5.01
CA TRP A 101 2.95 3.11 -4.27
C TRP A 101 4.38 2.77 -4.72
N SER A 102 4.60 2.68 -6.03
CA SER A 102 5.95 2.46 -6.60
C SER A 102 6.93 3.55 -6.16
N GLU A 103 6.50 4.82 -6.13
CA GLU A 103 7.33 5.95 -5.69
C GLU A 103 7.69 5.85 -4.20
N VAL A 104 6.75 5.57 -3.32
CA VAL A 104 7.05 5.47 -1.88
C VAL A 104 7.92 4.26 -1.58
N MET A 105 7.75 3.16 -2.30
CA MET A 105 8.61 1.98 -2.18
C MET A 105 10.02 2.22 -2.72
N ALA A 106 10.15 2.94 -3.83
CA ALA A 106 11.45 3.38 -4.35
C ALA A 106 12.20 4.21 -3.31
N ARG A 107 11.53 5.17 -2.68
CA ARG A 107 12.13 5.98 -1.58
C ARG A 107 12.53 5.12 -0.38
N THR A 108 11.72 4.15 -0.01
CA THR A 108 12.00 3.22 1.09
C THR A 108 13.26 2.40 0.79
N LEU A 109 13.36 1.82 -0.40
CA LEU A 109 14.54 1.06 -0.82
C LEU A 109 15.79 1.94 -0.87
N THR A 110 15.68 3.14 -1.43
CA THR A 110 16.80 4.09 -1.47
C THR A 110 17.24 4.53 -0.06
N ALA A 111 16.29 4.75 0.85
CA ALA A 111 16.61 5.07 2.25
C ALA A 111 17.30 3.91 2.98
N ALA A 112 17.04 2.67 2.57
CA ALA A 112 17.75 1.47 3.05
C ALA A 112 19.12 1.27 2.38
N GLY A 113 19.51 2.12 1.43
CA GLY A 113 20.80 2.08 0.73
C GLY A 113 20.79 1.42 -0.64
N ALA A 114 19.64 0.87 -1.08
CA ALA A 114 19.53 0.26 -2.40
C ALA A 114 19.61 1.32 -3.52
N ASN A 115 20.21 0.94 -4.63
CA ASN A 115 20.44 1.81 -5.78
C ASN A 115 20.34 1.02 -7.10
N ARG A 116 20.52 1.71 -8.22
CA ARG A 116 20.40 1.16 -9.58
C ARG A 116 21.33 0.00 -9.93
N ASN A 117 22.41 -0.19 -9.18
CA ASN A 117 23.40 -1.25 -9.43
C ASN A 117 23.10 -2.52 -8.65
N ASP A 118 22.04 -2.54 -7.84
CA ASP A 118 21.67 -3.66 -6.99
C ASP A 118 20.85 -4.74 -7.71
N PHE A 119 21.00 -5.96 -7.22
CA PHE A 119 20.17 -7.11 -7.53
C PHE A 119 19.27 -7.40 -6.32
N ILE A 120 17.99 -7.05 -6.43
CA ILE A 120 17.02 -7.13 -5.33
C ILE A 120 16.25 -8.45 -5.42
N GLN A 121 16.57 -9.40 -4.56
CA GLN A 121 15.82 -10.64 -4.45
C GLN A 121 14.61 -10.48 -3.55
N ILE A 122 13.41 -10.72 -4.11
CA ILE A 122 12.14 -10.56 -3.39
C ILE A 122 11.63 -11.93 -2.96
N ALA A 123 11.83 -12.26 -1.69
CA ALA A 123 11.37 -13.46 -1.05
C ALA A 123 10.03 -13.26 -0.31
N TYR A 124 9.14 -12.46 -0.87
CA TYR A 124 7.74 -12.29 -0.48
C TYR A 124 6.81 -12.93 -1.51
N GLY A 125 5.67 -13.44 -1.05
CA GLY A 125 4.64 -13.96 -1.95
C GLY A 125 4.09 -12.89 -2.90
N TYR A 126 3.92 -13.28 -4.16
CA TYR A 126 3.26 -12.49 -5.21
C TYR A 126 1.82 -13.00 -5.36
N GLY A 127 0.89 -12.46 -4.66
CA GLY A 127 -0.51 -12.86 -4.72
C GLY A 127 -1.42 -11.71 -4.32
N LEU A 128 -2.55 -12.02 -3.71
CA LEU A 128 -3.47 -11.02 -3.19
C LEU A 128 -2.84 -10.15 -2.09
N PHE A 129 -1.77 -10.63 -1.45
CA PHE A 129 -1.01 -9.86 -0.48
C PHE A 129 -0.12 -8.80 -1.15
N THR A 130 0.08 -7.68 -0.48
CA THR A 130 0.69 -6.48 -1.09
C THR A 130 2.22 -6.46 -1.10
N GLY A 131 2.89 -7.27 -0.24
CA GLY A 131 4.33 -7.10 0.05
C GLY A 131 5.25 -7.25 -1.16
N GLY A 132 5.15 -8.36 -1.91
CA GLY A 132 6.03 -8.65 -3.04
C GLY A 132 5.96 -7.61 -4.15
N LEU A 133 4.76 -7.25 -4.59
CA LEU A 133 4.55 -6.32 -5.70
C LEU A 133 5.00 -4.88 -5.38
N GLY A 134 4.84 -4.42 -4.14
CA GLY A 134 5.31 -3.09 -3.76
C GLY A 134 6.82 -2.95 -3.89
N LEU A 135 7.57 -3.92 -3.35
CA LEU A 135 9.03 -3.97 -3.44
C LEU A 135 9.50 -4.12 -4.90
N HIS A 136 8.81 -4.96 -5.67
CA HIS A 136 9.10 -5.19 -7.09
C HIS A 136 9.08 -3.86 -7.88
N TYR A 137 7.95 -3.17 -7.88
CA TYR A 137 7.84 -1.91 -8.62
C TYR A 137 8.70 -0.78 -8.05
N GLY A 138 8.96 -0.78 -6.75
CA GLY A 138 9.91 0.14 -6.13
C GLY A 138 11.33 -0.12 -6.61
N GLY A 139 11.76 -1.38 -6.68
CA GLY A 139 13.06 -1.81 -7.20
C GLY A 139 13.25 -1.45 -8.68
N GLU A 140 12.27 -1.77 -9.53
CA GLU A 140 12.29 -1.37 -10.95
C GLU A 140 12.38 0.17 -11.09
N LYS A 141 11.65 0.92 -10.25
CA LYS A 141 11.60 2.37 -10.31
C LYS A 141 12.93 3.03 -9.98
N ILE A 142 13.74 2.48 -9.08
CA ILE A 142 15.11 2.97 -8.82
C ILE A 142 16.12 2.51 -9.87
N GLY A 143 15.70 1.65 -10.80
CA GLY A 143 16.55 1.11 -11.86
C GLY A 143 17.36 -0.11 -11.45
N ALA A 144 17.07 -0.74 -10.32
CA ALA A 144 17.70 -1.98 -9.86
C ALA A 144 17.16 -3.20 -10.64
N SER A 145 17.94 -4.27 -10.69
CA SER A 145 17.50 -5.55 -11.21
C SER A 145 16.70 -6.30 -10.14
N VAL A 146 15.45 -6.63 -10.44
CA VAL A 146 14.57 -7.33 -9.50
C VAL A 146 14.50 -8.83 -9.82
N ILE A 147 14.70 -9.67 -8.79
CA ILE A 147 14.59 -11.13 -8.87
C ILE A 147 13.28 -11.54 -8.15
N PRO A 148 12.17 -11.79 -8.88
CA PRO A 148 10.85 -12.01 -8.30
C PRO A 148 10.63 -13.50 -7.93
N ILE A 149 11.47 -14.05 -7.05
CA ILE A 149 11.46 -15.47 -6.73
C ILE A 149 10.24 -15.90 -5.90
N SER A 150 9.55 -14.97 -5.24
CA SER A 150 8.46 -15.25 -4.32
C SER A 150 8.91 -15.89 -3.00
N GLY A 151 7.99 -16.30 -2.13
CA GLY A 151 8.29 -16.96 -0.87
C GLY A 151 8.47 -18.46 -1.01
N GLY A 152 9.13 -19.08 -0.03
CA GLY A 152 9.32 -20.53 0.06
C GLY A 152 10.56 -21.04 -0.66
N ASN A 153 10.77 -22.38 -0.61
CA ASN A 153 11.91 -23.10 -1.19
C ASN A 153 13.27 -22.49 -0.84
N THR A 154 13.66 -22.62 0.42
CA THR A 154 14.89 -22.05 1.01
C THR A 154 16.15 -22.40 0.23
N ILE A 155 16.32 -23.66 -0.19
CA ILE A 155 17.50 -24.10 -0.96
C ILE A 155 17.61 -23.29 -2.25
N ARG A 156 16.52 -23.20 -3.00
CA ARG A 156 16.48 -22.45 -4.26
C ARG A 156 16.71 -20.94 -4.04
N GLN A 157 16.26 -20.37 -2.91
CA GLN A 157 16.54 -18.97 -2.57
C GLN A 157 18.06 -18.74 -2.47
N ILE A 158 18.77 -19.64 -1.78
CA ILE A 158 20.23 -19.55 -1.57
C ILE A 158 20.98 -19.77 -2.88
N GLU A 159 20.58 -20.78 -3.66
CA GLU A 159 21.19 -21.04 -4.99
C GLU A 159 21.09 -19.80 -5.87
N LEU A 160 19.90 -19.20 -6.02
CA LEU A 160 19.72 -18.02 -6.86
C LEU A 160 20.42 -16.78 -6.31
N MET A 161 20.54 -16.65 -4.97
CA MET A 161 21.35 -15.56 -4.38
C MET A 161 22.82 -15.66 -4.84
N ARG A 162 23.37 -16.87 -4.88
CA ARG A 162 24.74 -17.11 -5.33
C ARG A 162 24.90 -16.94 -6.83
N ASP A 163 23.99 -17.54 -7.61
CA ASP A 163 24.07 -17.55 -9.06
C ASP A 163 23.93 -16.13 -9.66
N PHE A 164 23.01 -15.32 -9.11
CA PHE A 164 22.73 -13.97 -9.60
C PHE A 164 23.48 -12.88 -8.84
N GLY A 165 24.18 -13.23 -7.75
CA GLY A 165 24.89 -12.25 -6.96
C GLY A 165 23.99 -11.24 -6.28
N SER A 166 22.89 -11.69 -5.66
CA SER A 166 21.92 -10.82 -5.00
C SER A 166 22.58 -9.94 -3.95
N THR A 167 22.40 -8.62 -4.05
CA THR A 167 23.00 -7.61 -3.14
C THR A 167 22.01 -7.11 -2.09
N VAL A 168 20.70 -7.25 -2.37
CA VAL A 168 19.61 -6.85 -1.47
C VAL A 168 18.61 -7.98 -1.36
N LEU A 169 18.28 -8.36 -0.12
CA LEU A 169 17.22 -9.33 0.19
C LEU A 169 16.02 -8.61 0.79
N ALA A 170 14.85 -8.78 0.16
CA ALA A 170 13.57 -8.31 0.67
C ALA A 170 12.73 -9.48 1.15
N CYS A 171 12.61 -9.65 2.47
CA CYS A 171 11.83 -10.71 3.12
C CYS A 171 11.40 -10.32 4.54
N THR A 172 10.68 -11.21 5.25
CA THR A 172 10.45 -10.99 6.68
C THR A 172 11.76 -11.17 7.47
N PRO A 173 11.96 -10.43 8.58
CA PRO A 173 13.20 -10.56 9.38
C PRO A 173 13.50 -11.99 9.84
N SER A 174 12.47 -12.74 10.26
CA SER A 174 12.63 -14.14 10.67
C SER A 174 13.07 -15.04 9.53
N TYR A 175 12.61 -14.77 8.30
CA TYR A 175 13.04 -15.54 7.14
C TYR A 175 14.47 -15.20 6.70
N ALA A 176 14.89 -13.93 6.87
CA ALA A 176 16.29 -13.56 6.64
C ALA A 176 17.25 -14.34 7.55
N LEU A 177 16.93 -14.44 8.84
CA LEU A 177 17.71 -15.23 9.79
C LEU A 177 17.73 -16.72 9.41
N TYR A 178 16.57 -17.27 9.06
CA TYR A 178 16.48 -18.67 8.63
C TYR A 178 17.30 -18.97 7.36
N LEU A 179 17.33 -18.04 6.39
CA LEU A 179 18.16 -18.14 5.19
C LEU A 179 19.66 -18.09 5.52
N ALA A 180 20.05 -17.31 6.55
CA ALA A 180 21.45 -17.19 6.96
C ALA A 180 21.97 -18.44 7.71
N GLU A 181 21.06 -19.19 8.34
CA GLU A 181 21.38 -20.44 9.05
C GLU A 181 21.41 -21.69 8.13
N ALA A 182 20.79 -21.62 6.97
CA ALA A 182 20.65 -22.72 6.02
C ALA A 182 21.80 -22.77 5.01
#